data_d96d60aedbf279e1f236900cdc0e54ca
#
_entry.id   d96d60aedbf279e1f236900cdc0e54ca
#
_cell.length_a   1.000
_cell.length_b   1.000
_cell.length_c   1.000
_cell.angle_alpha   90.00
_cell.angle_beta   90.00
_cell.angle_gamma   90.00
#
_symmetry.space_group_name_H-M   'P 1'
#
loop_
_entity.id
_entity.type
_entity.pdbx_description
1 polymer ?
#
loop_
_entity_poly.entity_id
_entity_poly.type
_entity_poly.pdbx_seq_one_letter_code
_entity_poly.pdbx_strand_id
1 'polypeptide(L)'
;MKRFFLAIVLCFGVAVGFAQDEKTAIDLKNDGNDALRAKDYPKALHLYEQALSKWGDEPKDTAMVYNMAVCAYQTKSFDKAIKLLDESIALNYKKETAFLYKANTYKALKKDDEYVKTLEEALAASPSDDKIKGMLATVYAKEANVFYTSGATILKKAAADVAAAKYKTTDPQYKEAEEKAKTEFTKALPIIEKALGYDPENATAKQLKAACEQMIKG
;
A
#
# COMPACT_ATOMS: atom_id res chain seq x y z
N MET A 1 -70.75 36.10 -51.31
CA MET A 1 -69.33 36.37 -50.92
C MET A 1 -69.23 36.17 -49.44
N LYS A 2 -68.79 34.98 -49.04
CA LYS A 2 -68.64 34.64 -47.63
C LYS A 2 -67.14 34.76 -47.25
N ARG A 3 -66.81 35.69 -46.37
CA ARG A 3 -65.45 35.91 -45.86
C ARG A 3 -65.19 34.95 -44.65
N PHE A 4 -64.30 33.96 -44.82
CA PHE A 4 -63.82 33.13 -43.75
C PHE A 4 -62.69 33.88 -43.04
N PHE A 5 -62.90 34.21 -41.76
CA PHE A 5 -61.82 34.64 -40.84
C PHE A 5 -61.18 33.42 -40.22
N LEU A 6 -59.89 33.19 -40.55
CA LEU A 6 -59.07 32.16 -39.96
C LEU A 6 -58.44 32.75 -38.73
N ALA A 7 -58.90 32.34 -37.56
CA ALA A 7 -58.27 32.73 -36.29
C ALA A 7 -57.04 31.76 -35.99
N ILE A 8 -55.84 32.31 -36.11
CA ILE A 8 -54.61 31.60 -35.69
C ILE A 8 -54.50 31.78 -34.21
N VAL A 9 -54.76 30.71 -33.45
CA VAL A 9 -54.45 30.65 -32.01
C VAL A 9 -52.97 30.31 -31.88
N LEU A 10 -52.16 31.32 -31.55
CA LEU A 10 -50.76 31.13 -31.16
C LEU A 10 -50.74 30.59 -29.72
N CYS A 11 -50.57 29.26 -29.55
CA CYS A 11 -50.23 28.68 -28.28
C CYS A 11 -48.76 29.02 -27.92
N PHE A 12 -48.57 30.07 -27.14
CA PHE A 12 -47.29 30.29 -26.46
C PHE A 12 -47.13 29.22 -25.38
N GLY A 13 -46.45 28.13 -25.73
CA GLY A 13 -45.96 27.15 -24.74
C GLY A 13 -44.86 27.79 -23.92
N VAL A 14 -45.17 28.23 -22.70
CA VAL A 14 -44.18 28.58 -21.72
C VAL A 14 -43.50 27.27 -21.30
N ALA A 15 -42.36 26.98 -21.90
CA ALA A 15 -41.43 25.96 -21.38
C ALA A 15 -40.89 26.49 -20.05
N VAL A 16 -41.55 26.15 -18.95
CA VAL A 16 -40.96 26.29 -17.62
C VAL A 16 -39.82 25.25 -17.55
N GLY A 17 -38.66 25.66 -18.03
CA GLY A 17 -37.44 24.91 -17.76
C GLY A 17 -37.23 24.93 -16.23
N PHE A 18 -37.47 23.78 -15.58
CA PHE A 18 -36.95 23.56 -14.27
C PHE A 18 -35.42 23.57 -14.42
N ALA A 19 -34.82 24.75 -14.19
CA ALA A 19 -33.39 24.84 -13.93
C ALA A 19 -33.19 23.98 -12.68
N GLN A 20 -32.75 22.77 -12.86
CA GLN A 20 -32.30 21.94 -11.78
C GLN A 20 -31.08 22.68 -11.22
N ASP A 21 -31.22 23.28 -10.05
CA ASP A 21 -30.13 24.01 -9.41
C ASP A 21 -28.89 23.12 -9.42
N GLU A 22 -27.88 23.56 -10.16
CA GLU A 22 -26.66 22.81 -10.31
C GLU A 22 -25.97 22.71 -8.93
N LYS A 23 -25.76 21.47 -8.45
CA LYS A 23 -25.18 21.23 -7.12
C LYS A 23 -23.88 22.00 -6.93
N THR A 24 -23.73 22.63 -5.79
CA THR A 24 -22.50 23.32 -5.40
C THR A 24 -21.39 22.32 -5.08
N ALA A 25 -20.16 22.79 -4.99
CA ALA A 25 -19.02 21.98 -4.53
C ALA A 25 -19.28 21.38 -3.13
N ILE A 26 -19.92 22.16 -2.24
CA ILE A 26 -20.25 21.72 -0.89
C ILE A 26 -21.33 20.62 -0.90
N ASP A 27 -22.36 20.77 -1.72
CA ASP A 27 -23.42 19.75 -1.86
C ASP A 27 -22.84 18.43 -2.36
N LEU A 28 -22.01 18.49 -3.40
CA LEU A 28 -21.35 17.33 -3.97
C LEU A 28 -20.40 16.65 -2.95
N LYS A 29 -19.65 17.42 -2.16
CA LYS A 29 -18.83 16.91 -1.06
C LYS A 29 -19.70 16.19 -0.02
N ASN A 30 -20.83 16.76 0.36
CA ASN A 30 -21.73 16.18 1.35
C ASN A 30 -22.35 14.87 0.82
N ASP A 31 -22.81 14.85 -0.42
CA ASP A 31 -23.28 13.63 -1.08
C ASP A 31 -22.17 12.56 -1.16
N GLY A 32 -20.92 12.98 -1.41
CA GLY A 32 -19.74 12.13 -1.37
C GLY A 32 -19.50 11.52 0.02
N ASN A 33 -19.68 12.31 1.10
CA ASN A 33 -19.59 11.84 2.46
C ASN A 33 -20.69 10.80 2.78
N ASP A 34 -21.91 11.00 2.26
CA ASP A 34 -23.01 10.05 2.41
C ASP A 34 -22.73 8.73 1.69
N ALA A 35 -22.23 8.81 0.46
CA ALA A 35 -21.82 7.62 -0.30
C ALA A 35 -20.66 6.89 0.39
N LEU A 36 -19.68 7.61 0.95
CA LEU A 36 -18.58 7.03 1.73
C LEU A 36 -19.09 6.30 2.98
N ARG A 37 -20.03 6.90 3.72
CA ARG A 37 -20.67 6.23 4.87
C ARG A 37 -21.42 4.96 4.48
N ALA A 38 -22.04 4.98 3.30
CA ALA A 38 -22.68 3.81 2.70
C ALA A 38 -21.68 2.79 2.11
N LYS A 39 -20.36 3.09 2.16
CA LYS A 39 -19.27 2.30 1.54
C LYS A 39 -19.41 2.15 0.01
N ASP A 40 -20.16 3.04 -0.63
CA ASP A 40 -20.21 3.16 -2.09
C ASP A 40 -19.01 3.99 -2.57
N TYR A 41 -17.83 3.37 -2.51
CA TYR A 41 -16.56 4.04 -2.81
C TYR A 41 -16.47 4.60 -4.24
N PRO A 42 -16.98 3.90 -5.28
CA PRO A 42 -16.97 4.46 -6.63
C PRO A 42 -17.80 5.74 -6.73
N LYS A 43 -19.02 5.72 -6.17
CA LYS A 43 -19.90 6.90 -6.13
C LYS A 43 -19.31 8.04 -5.32
N ALA A 44 -18.77 7.73 -4.14
CA ALA A 44 -18.12 8.72 -3.29
C ALA A 44 -16.95 9.40 -4.02
N LEU A 45 -16.07 8.63 -4.65
CA LEU A 45 -14.92 9.16 -5.40
C LEU A 45 -15.38 10.09 -6.52
N HIS A 46 -16.36 9.65 -7.31
CA HIS A 46 -16.91 10.46 -8.40
C HIS A 46 -17.51 11.79 -7.90
N LEU A 47 -18.28 11.77 -6.81
CA LEU A 47 -18.88 12.97 -6.22
C LEU A 47 -17.82 13.93 -5.68
N TYR A 48 -16.78 13.43 -5.03
CA TYR A 48 -15.66 14.25 -4.58
C TYR A 48 -14.86 14.85 -5.75
N GLU A 49 -14.66 14.11 -6.84
CA GLU A 49 -14.03 14.64 -8.05
C GLU A 49 -14.84 15.78 -8.67
N GLN A 50 -16.16 15.64 -8.73
CA GLN A 50 -17.06 16.71 -9.15
C GLN A 50 -16.98 17.90 -8.19
N ALA A 51 -16.98 17.66 -6.87
CA ALA A 51 -16.82 18.71 -5.89
C ALA A 51 -15.50 19.46 -6.10
N LEU A 52 -14.40 18.74 -6.29
CA LEU A 52 -13.08 19.33 -6.49
C LEU A 52 -13.03 20.18 -7.77
N SER A 53 -13.69 19.75 -8.85
CA SER A 53 -13.74 20.52 -10.10
C SER A 53 -14.48 21.85 -9.98
N LYS A 54 -15.37 21.98 -8.99
CA LYS A 54 -16.14 23.19 -8.67
C LYS A 54 -15.59 23.96 -7.46
N TRP A 55 -14.49 23.48 -6.84
CA TRP A 55 -13.96 24.04 -5.59
C TRP A 55 -13.36 25.45 -5.77
N GLY A 56 -12.90 25.77 -7.00
CA GLY A 56 -12.28 27.05 -7.30
C GLY A 56 -10.89 27.19 -6.68
N ASP A 57 -10.55 28.43 -6.31
CA ASP A 57 -9.24 28.79 -5.73
C ASP A 57 -9.22 28.69 -4.20
N GLU A 58 -10.30 28.24 -3.57
CA GLU A 58 -10.36 28.05 -2.13
C GLU A 58 -9.37 26.99 -1.64
N PRO A 59 -8.85 27.10 -0.40
CA PRO A 59 -8.03 26.08 0.20
C PRO A 59 -8.72 24.73 0.16
N LYS A 60 -8.02 23.70 -0.27
CA LYS A 60 -8.58 22.36 -0.37
C LYS A 60 -9.07 21.85 0.98
N ASP A 61 -10.26 21.25 0.98
CA ASP A 61 -10.78 20.54 2.15
C ASP A 61 -9.93 19.29 2.42
N THR A 62 -9.13 19.35 3.49
CA THR A 62 -8.17 18.29 3.86
C THR A 62 -8.85 16.94 4.12
N ALA A 63 -10.07 16.97 4.70
CA ALA A 63 -10.84 15.76 4.95
C ALA A 63 -11.35 15.15 3.64
N MET A 64 -11.77 15.98 2.68
CA MET A 64 -12.19 15.53 1.36
C MET A 64 -11.02 14.87 0.62
N VAL A 65 -9.83 15.47 0.60
CA VAL A 65 -8.63 14.90 -0.02
C VAL A 65 -8.33 13.51 0.55
N TYR A 66 -8.32 13.37 1.88
CA TYR A 66 -8.09 12.08 2.53
C TYR A 66 -9.20 11.06 2.19
N ASN A 67 -10.47 11.47 2.21
CA ASN A 67 -11.59 10.59 1.88
C ASN A 67 -11.54 10.12 0.42
N MET A 68 -11.16 11.01 -0.51
CA MET A 68 -10.89 10.66 -1.91
C MET A 68 -9.77 9.62 -2.02
N ALA A 69 -8.70 9.77 -1.24
CA ALA A 69 -7.59 8.82 -1.22
C ALA A 69 -8.06 7.43 -0.77
N VAL A 70 -8.86 7.36 0.29
CA VAL A 70 -9.45 6.11 0.78
C VAL A 70 -10.36 5.48 -0.29
N CYS A 71 -11.21 6.27 -0.93
CA CYS A 71 -12.07 5.78 -2.01
C CYS A 71 -11.25 5.26 -3.21
N ALA A 72 -10.20 5.99 -3.59
CA ALA A 72 -9.30 5.57 -4.67
C ALA A 72 -8.58 4.25 -4.33
N TYR A 73 -8.14 4.07 -3.08
CA TYR A 73 -7.55 2.81 -2.61
C TYR A 73 -8.56 1.65 -2.70
N GLN A 74 -9.79 1.86 -2.21
CA GLN A 74 -10.84 0.83 -2.19
C GLN A 74 -11.30 0.44 -3.61
N THR A 75 -11.28 1.39 -4.55
CA THR A 75 -11.58 1.15 -5.97
C THR A 75 -10.38 0.65 -6.77
N LYS A 76 -9.25 0.39 -6.11
CA LYS A 76 -7.97 -0.05 -6.71
C LYS A 76 -7.39 0.94 -7.73
N SER A 77 -7.78 2.20 -7.66
CA SER A 77 -7.19 3.31 -8.43
C SER A 77 -5.89 3.75 -7.76
N PHE A 78 -4.91 2.85 -7.71
CA PHE A 78 -3.74 2.95 -6.84
C PHE A 78 -2.86 4.18 -7.11
N ASP A 79 -2.64 4.55 -8.37
CA ASP A 79 -1.86 5.75 -8.70
C ASP A 79 -2.54 7.05 -8.19
N LYS A 80 -3.86 7.11 -8.28
CA LYS A 80 -4.66 8.20 -7.73
C LYS A 80 -4.61 8.18 -6.20
N ALA A 81 -4.73 7.01 -5.59
CA ALA A 81 -4.64 6.86 -4.14
C ALA A 81 -3.30 7.37 -3.60
N ILE A 82 -2.18 6.99 -4.22
CA ILE A 82 -0.84 7.44 -3.82
C ILE A 82 -0.74 8.96 -3.86
N LYS A 83 -1.16 9.60 -4.96
CA LYS A 83 -1.11 11.08 -5.11
C LYS A 83 -1.92 11.80 -4.03
N LEU A 84 -3.14 11.31 -3.77
CA LEU A 84 -4.02 11.91 -2.76
C LEU A 84 -3.53 11.65 -1.33
N LEU A 85 -2.89 10.49 -1.07
CA LEU A 85 -2.27 10.18 0.21
C LEU A 85 -1.04 11.07 0.45
N ASP A 86 -0.21 11.30 -0.57
CA ASP A 86 0.90 12.24 -0.49
C ASP A 86 0.42 13.66 -0.17
N GLU A 87 -0.67 14.09 -0.79
CA GLU A 87 -1.29 15.38 -0.51
C GLU A 87 -1.84 15.44 0.93
N SER A 88 -2.52 14.39 1.41
CA SER A 88 -3.01 14.30 2.79
C SER A 88 -1.88 14.34 3.82
N ILE A 89 -0.76 13.68 3.54
CA ILE A 89 0.45 13.71 4.37
C ILE A 89 1.04 15.12 4.41
N ALA A 90 1.16 15.78 3.26
CA ALA A 90 1.67 17.15 3.15
C ALA A 90 0.78 18.16 3.88
N LEU A 91 -0.54 17.98 3.84
CA LEU A 91 -1.53 18.77 4.57
C LEU A 91 -1.59 18.43 6.07
N ASN A 92 -0.78 17.49 6.54
CA ASN A 92 -0.75 16.99 7.91
C ASN A 92 -2.13 16.52 8.43
N TYR A 93 -2.97 16.00 7.51
CA TYR A 93 -4.29 15.49 7.87
C TYR A 93 -4.27 13.96 7.92
N LYS A 94 -4.63 13.39 9.08
CA LYS A 94 -4.59 11.94 9.35
C LYS A 94 -3.29 11.28 8.86
N LYS A 95 -2.17 11.98 9.06
CA LYS A 95 -0.85 11.68 8.50
C LYS A 95 -0.43 10.23 8.71
N GLU A 96 -0.55 9.71 9.93
CA GLU A 96 -0.18 8.33 10.27
C GLU A 96 -1.03 7.32 9.47
N THR A 97 -2.34 7.56 9.41
CA THR A 97 -3.25 6.68 8.67
C THR A 97 -3.01 6.78 7.16
N ALA A 98 -2.68 7.97 6.66
CA ALA A 98 -2.35 8.19 5.25
C ALA A 98 -1.08 7.43 4.86
N PHE A 99 -0.04 7.45 5.69
CA PHE A 99 1.15 6.61 5.49
C PHE A 99 0.81 5.13 5.42
N LEU A 100 -0.03 4.62 6.33
CA LEU A 100 -0.44 3.21 6.32
C LEU A 100 -1.21 2.83 5.06
N TYR A 101 -2.11 3.70 4.58
CA TYR A 101 -2.81 3.45 3.30
C TYR A 101 -1.84 3.49 2.12
N LYS A 102 -0.88 4.43 2.10
CA LYS A 102 0.15 4.53 1.06
C LYS A 102 1.03 3.28 1.03
N ALA A 103 1.51 2.84 2.19
CA ALA A 103 2.26 1.60 2.31
C ALA A 103 1.45 0.39 1.81
N ASN A 104 0.18 0.24 2.26
CA ASN A 104 -0.67 -0.84 1.80
C ASN A 104 -0.95 -0.77 0.28
N THR A 105 -0.97 0.43 -0.30
CA THR A 105 -1.12 0.61 -1.75
C THR A 105 0.11 0.07 -2.48
N TYR A 106 1.32 0.39 -2.03
CA TYR A 106 2.55 -0.17 -2.60
C TYR A 106 2.64 -1.69 -2.44
N LYS A 107 2.23 -2.21 -1.27
CA LYS A 107 2.14 -3.66 -1.05
C LYS A 107 1.18 -4.35 -2.03
N ALA A 108 0.01 -3.74 -2.29
CA ALA A 108 -0.95 -4.25 -3.27
C ALA A 108 -0.40 -4.22 -4.71
N LEU A 109 0.45 -3.24 -5.02
CA LEU A 109 1.19 -3.13 -6.28
C LEU A 109 2.42 -4.04 -6.36
N LYS A 110 2.76 -4.79 -5.29
CA LYS A 110 3.98 -5.59 -5.15
C LYS A 110 5.28 -4.78 -5.33
N LYS A 111 5.24 -3.52 -4.91
CA LYS A 111 6.37 -2.59 -4.89
C LYS A 111 6.98 -2.62 -3.49
N ASP A 112 7.80 -3.65 -3.24
CA ASP A 112 8.30 -3.96 -1.89
C ASP A 112 9.27 -2.86 -1.40
N ASP A 113 10.09 -2.27 -2.26
CA ASP A 113 11.02 -1.20 -1.89
C ASP A 113 10.28 0.07 -1.47
N GLU A 114 9.27 0.50 -2.25
CA GLU A 114 8.44 1.66 -1.92
C GLU A 114 7.58 1.41 -0.68
N TYR A 115 7.16 0.17 -0.45
CA TYR A 115 6.46 -0.23 0.78
C TYR A 115 7.34 0.00 2.01
N VAL A 116 8.57 -0.53 1.99
CA VAL A 116 9.53 -0.38 3.09
C VAL A 116 9.87 1.09 3.30
N LYS A 117 10.21 1.82 2.23
CA LYS A 117 10.52 3.24 2.29
C LYS A 117 9.38 4.05 2.92
N THR A 118 8.13 3.76 2.54
CA THR A 118 6.97 4.44 3.11
C THR A 118 6.79 4.15 4.59
N LEU A 119 7.08 2.92 5.05
CA LEU A 119 7.06 2.58 6.48
C LEU A 119 8.18 3.28 7.25
N GLU A 120 9.38 3.41 6.68
CA GLU A 120 10.49 4.14 7.29
C GLU A 120 10.18 5.64 7.41
N GLU A 121 9.59 6.26 6.38
CA GLU A 121 9.08 7.63 6.41
C GLU A 121 7.99 7.82 7.48
N ALA A 122 7.07 6.86 7.59
CA ALA A 122 6.03 6.85 8.61
C ALA A 122 6.62 6.75 10.03
N LEU A 123 7.61 5.87 10.23
CA LEU A 123 8.28 5.72 11.51
C LEU A 123 9.09 6.97 11.88
N ALA A 124 9.73 7.64 10.90
CA ALA A 124 10.42 8.91 11.13
C ALA A 124 9.44 10.01 11.57
N ALA A 125 8.20 9.99 11.07
CA ALA A 125 7.14 10.92 11.50
C ALA A 125 6.54 10.56 12.87
N SER A 126 6.54 9.28 13.25
CA SER A 126 5.98 8.75 14.51
C SER A 126 6.90 7.67 15.10
N PRO A 127 8.05 8.05 15.74
CA PRO A 127 9.08 7.09 16.14
C PRO A 127 8.65 6.06 17.18
N SER A 128 7.57 6.30 17.90
CA SER A 128 7.03 5.40 18.93
C SER A 128 5.91 4.48 18.42
N ASP A 129 5.62 4.47 17.12
CA ASP A 129 4.54 3.63 16.56
C ASP A 129 4.99 2.16 16.48
N ASP A 130 4.58 1.38 17.47
CA ASP A 130 4.92 -0.05 17.57
C ASP A 130 4.32 -0.89 16.44
N LYS A 131 3.20 -0.45 15.85
CA LYS A 131 2.60 -1.13 14.69
C LYS A 131 3.49 -1.00 13.46
N ILE A 132 4.02 0.21 13.19
CA ILE A 132 4.94 0.44 12.06
C ILE A 132 6.24 -0.33 12.30
N LYS A 133 6.79 -0.30 13.53
CA LYS A 133 7.97 -1.10 13.90
C LYS A 133 7.74 -2.59 13.63
N GLY A 134 6.62 -3.14 14.09
CA GLY A 134 6.29 -4.56 13.85
C GLY A 134 6.14 -4.90 12.37
N MET A 135 5.61 -3.97 11.55
CA MET A 135 5.52 -4.14 10.10
C MET A 135 6.92 -4.18 9.47
N LEU A 136 7.82 -3.26 9.85
CA LEU A 136 9.22 -3.25 9.38
C LEU A 136 9.97 -4.51 9.82
N ALA A 137 9.86 -4.91 11.08
CA ALA A 137 10.46 -6.14 11.57
C ALA A 137 10.02 -7.37 10.77
N THR A 138 8.72 -7.46 10.46
CA THR A 138 8.16 -8.55 9.66
C THR A 138 8.74 -8.59 8.25
N VAL A 139 8.91 -7.42 7.61
CA VAL A 139 9.48 -7.34 6.26
C VAL A 139 10.92 -7.78 6.25
N TYR A 140 11.74 -7.26 7.17
CA TYR A 140 13.15 -7.63 7.24
C TYR A 140 13.36 -9.09 7.66
N ALA A 141 12.54 -9.64 8.55
CA ALA A 141 12.56 -11.07 8.84
C ALA A 141 12.24 -11.93 7.60
N LYS A 142 11.28 -11.50 6.78
CA LYS A 142 10.96 -12.17 5.51
C LYS A 142 12.11 -12.08 4.50
N GLU A 143 12.76 -10.93 4.38
CA GLU A 143 13.93 -10.73 3.51
C GLU A 143 15.09 -11.63 3.97
N ALA A 144 15.40 -11.65 5.26
CA ALA A 144 16.44 -12.53 5.82
C ALA A 144 16.15 -14.02 5.57
N ASN A 145 14.88 -14.41 5.63
CA ASN A 145 14.48 -15.80 5.36
C ASN A 145 14.77 -16.24 3.93
N VAL A 146 14.86 -15.32 2.96
CA VAL A 146 15.27 -15.65 1.59
C VAL A 146 16.70 -16.19 1.58
N PHE A 147 17.62 -15.52 2.27
CA PHE A 147 19.02 -15.95 2.38
C PHE A 147 19.14 -17.24 3.18
N TYR A 148 18.43 -17.36 4.31
CA TYR A 148 18.39 -18.62 5.06
C TYR A 148 17.91 -19.80 4.19
N THR A 149 16.83 -19.63 3.45
CA THR A 149 16.28 -20.67 2.58
C THR A 149 17.24 -21.02 1.45
N SER A 150 17.98 -20.05 0.92
CA SER A 150 19.03 -20.26 -0.09
C SER A 150 20.13 -21.17 0.48
N GLY A 151 20.69 -20.83 1.64
CA GLY A 151 21.72 -21.64 2.32
C GLY A 151 21.24 -23.04 2.64
N ALA A 152 20.03 -23.17 3.21
CA ALA A 152 19.43 -24.47 3.53
C ALA A 152 19.22 -25.34 2.28
N THR A 153 18.84 -24.73 1.16
CA THR A 153 18.67 -25.44 -0.13
C THR A 153 19.99 -25.96 -0.67
N ILE A 154 21.07 -25.19 -0.55
CA ILE A 154 22.42 -25.60 -0.95
C ILE A 154 22.84 -26.86 -0.16
N LEU A 155 22.70 -26.84 1.17
CA LEU A 155 23.05 -27.96 2.04
C LEU A 155 22.18 -29.19 1.76
N LYS A 156 20.88 -29.00 1.58
CA LYS A 156 19.95 -30.08 1.24
C LYS A 156 20.35 -30.77 -0.07
N LYS A 157 20.75 -30.00 -1.07
CA LYS A 157 21.23 -30.57 -2.35
C LYS A 157 22.55 -31.34 -2.15
N ALA A 158 23.50 -30.79 -1.42
CA ALA A 158 24.78 -31.44 -1.13
C ALA A 158 24.56 -32.77 -0.39
N ALA A 159 23.69 -32.78 0.62
CA ALA A 159 23.32 -34.01 1.34
C ALA A 159 22.65 -35.07 0.41
N ALA A 160 21.78 -34.65 -0.50
CA ALA A 160 21.15 -35.53 -1.49
C ALA A 160 22.19 -36.14 -2.46
N ASP A 161 23.17 -35.33 -2.87
CA ASP A 161 24.24 -35.80 -3.75
C ASP A 161 25.17 -36.80 -3.06
N VAL A 162 25.44 -36.63 -1.77
CA VAL A 162 26.15 -37.62 -0.92
C VAL A 162 25.33 -38.90 -0.79
N ALA A 163 24.04 -38.81 -0.51
CA ALA A 163 23.14 -39.98 -0.43
C ALA A 163 23.09 -40.78 -1.76
N ALA A 164 23.21 -40.07 -2.89
CA ALA A 164 23.31 -40.68 -4.21
C ALA A 164 24.71 -41.17 -4.58
N ALA A 165 25.65 -41.21 -3.62
CA ALA A 165 27.05 -41.65 -3.77
C ALA A 165 27.84 -40.91 -4.88
N LYS A 166 27.46 -39.66 -5.21
CA LYS A 166 28.17 -38.83 -6.19
C LYS A 166 29.53 -38.34 -5.66
N TYR A 167 29.59 -38.07 -4.38
CA TYR A 167 30.78 -37.69 -3.61
C TYR A 167 30.53 -37.91 -2.10
N LYS A 168 31.56 -37.77 -1.28
CA LYS A 168 31.49 -37.93 0.19
C LYS A 168 31.46 -36.58 0.86
N THR A 169 31.08 -36.55 2.14
CA THR A 169 31.11 -35.34 2.96
C THR A 169 32.53 -34.76 3.16
N THR A 170 33.55 -35.59 2.98
CA THR A 170 34.97 -35.21 3.05
C THR A 170 35.50 -34.58 1.77
N ASP A 171 34.77 -34.74 0.65
CA ASP A 171 35.22 -34.30 -0.66
C ASP A 171 35.11 -32.78 -0.86
N PRO A 172 35.95 -32.17 -1.72
CA PRO A 172 35.96 -30.76 -1.95
C PRO A 172 34.61 -30.16 -2.35
N GLN A 173 33.82 -30.93 -3.10
CA GLN A 173 32.49 -30.51 -3.58
C GLN A 173 31.50 -30.26 -2.42
N TYR A 174 31.53 -31.13 -1.39
CA TYR A 174 30.69 -30.96 -0.23
C TYR A 174 31.13 -29.71 0.60
N LYS A 175 32.44 -29.59 0.81
CA LYS A 175 33.01 -28.44 1.52
C LYS A 175 32.71 -27.09 0.84
N GLU A 176 32.78 -27.08 -0.50
CA GLU A 176 32.40 -25.89 -1.27
C GLU A 176 30.92 -25.55 -1.08
N ALA A 177 30.04 -26.55 -1.03
CA ALA A 177 28.62 -26.33 -0.77
C ALA A 177 28.38 -25.77 0.65
N GLU A 178 29.11 -26.31 1.67
CA GLU A 178 29.06 -25.78 3.04
C GLU A 178 29.47 -24.31 3.10
N GLU A 179 30.57 -23.93 2.46
CA GLU A 179 31.04 -22.54 2.46
C GLU A 179 30.08 -21.60 1.72
N LYS A 180 29.49 -22.04 0.61
CA LYS A 180 28.42 -21.30 -0.08
C LYS A 180 27.20 -21.10 0.81
N ALA A 181 26.77 -22.13 1.52
CA ALA A 181 25.65 -22.04 2.44
C ALA A 181 25.94 -21.11 3.63
N LYS A 182 27.14 -21.21 4.24
CA LYS A 182 27.58 -20.30 5.29
C LYS A 182 27.59 -18.85 4.84
N THR A 183 28.00 -18.58 3.60
CA THR A 183 27.92 -17.24 3.00
C THR A 183 26.50 -16.71 2.97
N GLU A 184 25.52 -17.52 2.58
CA GLU A 184 24.11 -17.12 2.56
C GLU A 184 23.58 -16.87 3.97
N PHE A 185 23.86 -17.75 4.95
CA PHE A 185 23.47 -17.53 6.35
C PHE A 185 24.11 -16.24 6.92
N THR A 186 25.36 -15.96 6.57
CA THR A 186 26.06 -14.73 7.01
C THR A 186 25.40 -13.48 6.44
N LYS A 187 24.90 -13.51 5.18
CA LYS A 187 24.14 -12.40 4.58
C LYS A 187 22.81 -12.16 5.31
N ALA A 188 22.19 -13.18 5.86
CA ALA A 188 20.93 -13.06 6.59
C ALA A 188 21.10 -12.28 7.90
N LEU A 189 22.23 -12.43 8.62
CA LEU A 189 22.41 -11.90 9.97
C LEU A 189 22.20 -10.39 10.08
N PRO A 190 22.80 -9.51 9.28
CA PRO A 190 22.57 -8.06 9.39
C PRO A 190 21.11 -7.66 9.14
N ILE A 191 20.40 -8.39 8.29
CA ILE A 191 18.99 -8.15 8.02
C ILE A 191 18.13 -8.58 9.21
N ILE A 192 18.47 -9.70 9.84
CA ILE A 192 17.84 -10.17 11.07
C ILE A 192 18.05 -9.17 12.21
N GLU A 193 19.27 -8.64 12.38
CA GLU A 193 19.56 -7.62 13.38
C GLU A 193 18.74 -6.34 13.15
N LYS A 194 18.56 -5.95 11.88
CA LYS A 194 17.68 -4.82 11.53
C LYS A 194 16.23 -5.10 11.93
N ALA A 195 15.73 -6.31 11.69
CA ALA A 195 14.38 -6.72 12.12
C ALA A 195 14.23 -6.64 13.65
N LEU A 196 15.21 -7.17 14.41
CA LEU A 196 15.21 -7.16 15.86
C LEU A 196 15.42 -5.76 16.45
N GLY A 197 16.06 -4.86 15.72
CA GLY A 197 16.17 -3.44 16.09
C GLY A 197 14.83 -2.72 16.09
N TYR A 198 13.92 -3.11 15.20
CA TYR A 198 12.54 -2.58 15.18
C TYR A 198 11.63 -3.29 16.21
N ASP A 199 11.72 -4.61 16.32
CA ASP A 199 10.93 -5.42 17.24
C ASP A 199 11.80 -6.53 17.85
N PRO A 200 12.36 -6.28 19.06
CA PRO A 200 13.19 -7.25 19.76
C PRO A 200 12.49 -8.56 20.08
N GLU A 201 11.15 -8.57 20.11
CA GLU A 201 10.36 -9.76 20.40
C GLU A 201 9.89 -10.50 19.15
N ASN A 202 10.29 -10.09 17.95
CA ASN A 202 9.91 -10.75 16.72
C ASN A 202 10.37 -12.21 16.69
N ALA A 203 9.43 -13.12 16.87
CA ALA A 203 9.69 -14.55 16.99
C ALA A 203 10.40 -15.14 15.76
N THR A 204 10.01 -14.71 14.55
CA THR A 204 10.61 -15.18 13.30
C THR A 204 12.07 -14.75 13.20
N ALA A 205 12.38 -13.50 13.49
CA ALA A 205 13.75 -13.00 13.46
C ALA A 205 14.64 -13.70 14.51
N LYS A 206 14.13 -13.92 15.74
CA LYS A 206 14.85 -14.68 16.77
C LYS A 206 15.16 -16.12 16.32
N GLN A 207 14.19 -16.81 15.75
CA GLN A 207 14.38 -18.18 15.24
C GLN A 207 15.38 -18.23 14.09
N LEU A 208 15.29 -17.31 13.13
CA LEU A 208 16.22 -17.23 12.01
C LEU A 208 17.64 -16.92 12.49
N LYS A 209 17.81 -16.02 13.49
CA LYS A 209 19.11 -15.72 14.06
C LYS A 209 19.76 -16.97 14.63
N ALA A 210 19.05 -17.67 15.52
CA ALA A 210 19.57 -18.88 16.15
C ALA A 210 19.92 -19.95 15.11
N ALA A 211 19.08 -20.15 14.09
CA ALA A 211 19.32 -21.10 13.03
C ALA A 211 20.54 -20.72 12.18
N CYS A 212 20.67 -19.46 11.75
CA CYS A 212 21.84 -19.01 10.98
C CYS A 212 23.14 -19.16 11.79
N GLU A 213 23.16 -18.74 13.06
CA GLU A 213 24.33 -18.86 13.91
C GLU A 213 24.74 -20.33 14.13
N GLN A 214 23.79 -21.23 14.29
CA GLN A 214 24.06 -22.67 14.38
C GLN A 214 24.69 -23.21 13.09
N MET A 215 24.15 -22.84 11.94
CA MET A 215 24.65 -23.33 10.63
C MET A 215 26.01 -22.74 10.25
N ILE A 216 26.38 -21.58 10.78
CA ILE A 216 27.69 -20.96 10.56
C ILE A 216 28.76 -21.62 11.43
N LYS A 217 28.42 -21.99 12.67
CA LYS A 217 29.35 -22.63 13.63
C LYS A 217 29.72 -24.06 13.21
N GLY A 218 28.85 -24.72 12.45
CA GLY A 218 29.07 -26.08 11.92
C GLY A 218 28.84 -27.14 12.91
#